data_87198455902bdbc4518eeef78b8ce812
#
_entry.id   87198455902bdbc4518eeef78b8ce812
#
_cell.length_a   1.000
_cell.length_b   1.000
_cell.length_c   1.000
_cell.angle_alpha   90.00
_cell.angle_beta   90.00
_cell.angle_gamma   90.00
#
_symmetry.space_group_name_H-M   'P 1'
#
loop_
_entity.id
_entity.type
_entity.pdbx_description
1 polymer ?
#
loop_
_entity_poly.entity_id
_entity_poly.type
_entity_poly.pdbx_seq_one_letter_code
_entity_poly.pdbx_strand_id
1 'polypeptide(L)'
;MKGATKKMAYQEEQMKDLIANMVNNIQIQALHLDLILSGGAFNAIYLVGCLYFFREMESKDKIIIHRISTCSASSFVALFYLTNNLELFETKVYNMIVRNFKQNKKYIFSDEDIISVFNLIETTLYDVNGLTEYEILKKVNYKLYITYFDIKKCKRVVKKKYRSLHDIFETIKKSAHIPFITMNCMLYRNRYMDGWQPFIFTGTNERKQLFIDLLGRDKIKDCIVLKNHNKKNMDKIINGIHDAYSFFYQDGKYETAMCCYISDYGVASSIKYYSLYAFSYMLCIFLYLYVFFFQIPSHNIMNIYFIRVSLEFVKNAFYHFIEYYCL
;
A
#
# COMPACT_ATOMS: atom_id res chain seq x y z
N MET A 1 -2.98 29.26 15.45
CA MET A 1 -3.52 27.90 15.39
C MET A 1 -5.00 27.82 15.00
N LYS A 2 -5.94 28.60 15.59
CA LYS A 2 -7.39 28.53 15.26
C LYS A 2 -7.76 28.77 13.79
N GLY A 3 -7.01 29.60 13.04
CA GLY A 3 -7.29 29.89 11.63
C GLY A 3 -6.95 28.75 10.67
N ALA A 4 -5.86 27.99 10.94
CA ALA A 4 -5.45 26.86 10.10
C ALA A 4 -6.43 25.68 10.24
N THR A 5 -6.92 25.42 11.44
CA THR A 5 -7.90 24.35 11.71
C THR A 5 -9.23 24.63 11.00
N LYS A 6 -9.68 25.91 10.99
CA LYS A 6 -10.92 26.32 10.32
C LYS A 6 -10.82 26.22 8.80
N LYS A 7 -9.64 26.51 8.23
CA LYS A 7 -9.39 26.38 6.80
C LYS A 7 -9.34 24.91 6.35
N MET A 8 -8.76 24.02 7.16
CA MET A 8 -8.76 22.57 6.88
C MET A 8 -10.17 21.99 6.90
N ALA A 9 -10.96 22.29 7.93
CA ALA A 9 -12.35 21.81 8.02
C ALA A 9 -13.19 22.25 6.81
N TYR A 10 -13.03 23.49 6.36
CA TYR A 10 -13.71 24.00 5.17
C TYR A 10 -13.30 23.29 3.89
N GLN A 11 -12.01 22.96 3.72
CA GLN A 11 -11.52 22.21 2.56
C GLN A 11 -12.02 20.75 2.55
N GLU A 12 -12.11 20.12 3.71
CA GLU A 12 -12.67 18.77 3.84
C GLU A 12 -14.16 18.74 3.49
N GLU A 13 -14.93 19.72 3.91
CA GLU A 13 -16.35 19.84 3.58
C GLU A 13 -16.56 20.04 2.08
N GLN A 14 -15.81 20.95 1.46
CA GLN A 14 -15.85 21.16 0.01
C GLN A 14 -15.48 19.90 -0.78
N MET A 15 -14.52 19.13 -0.32
CA MET A 15 -14.12 17.87 -0.96
C MET A 15 -15.24 16.83 -0.85
N LYS A 16 -15.91 16.72 0.29
CA LYS A 16 -17.05 15.80 0.47
C LYS A 16 -18.21 16.16 -0.47
N ASP A 17 -18.55 17.43 -0.56
CA ASP A 17 -19.61 17.92 -1.45
C ASP A 17 -19.28 17.67 -2.92
N LEU A 18 -18.02 17.87 -3.31
CA LEU A 18 -17.54 17.58 -4.66
C LEU A 18 -17.70 16.09 -4.98
N ILE A 19 -17.25 15.20 -4.09
CA ILE A 19 -17.36 13.75 -4.27
C ILE A 19 -18.83 13.33 -4.35
N ALA A 20 -19.69 13.84 -3.47
CA ALA A 20 -21.11 13.53 -3.47
C ALA A 20 -21.79 13.93 -4.79
N ASN A 21 -21.45 15.10 -5.32
CA ASN A 21 -21.95 15.57 -6.62
C ASN A 21 -21.45 14.68 -7.78
N MET A 22 -20.16 14.31 -7.77
CA MET A 22 -19.60 13.40 -8.76
C MET A 22 -20.31 12.04 -8.73
N VAL A 23 -20.52 11.46 -7.55
CA VAL A 23 -21.18 10.17 -7.38
C VAL A 23 -22.65 10.21 -7.85
N ASN A 24 -23.35 11.30 -7.61
CA ASN A 24 -24.74 11.46 -8.08
C ASN A 24 -24.86 11.35 -9.61
N ASN A 25 -23.86 11.78 -10.36
CA ASN A 25 -23.84 11.71 -11.82
C ASN A 25 -23.55 10.30 -12.39
N ILE A 26 -23.18 9.33 -11.55
CA ILE A 26 -22.90 7.97 -11.99
C ILE A 26 -24.17 7.15 -11.98
N GLN A 27 -24.51 6.54 -13.13
CA GLN A 27 -25.73 5.74 -13.31
C GLN A 27 -25.42 4.23 -13.22
N ILE A 28 -24.82 3.80 -12.13
CA ILE A 28 -24.53 2.39 -11.84
C ILE A 28 -25.41 1.94 -10.68
N GLN A 29 -25.99 0.76 -10.78
CA GLN A 29 -26.75 0.11 -9.70
C GLN A 29 -25.89 -1.00 -9.08
N ALA A 30 -25.87 -1.07 -7.75
CA ALA A 30 -25.30 -2.12 -6.88
C ALA A 30 -24.24 -3.05 -7.52
N LEU A 31 -23.15 -2.47 -8.03
CA LEU A 31 -22.07 -3.22 -8.65
C LEU A 31 -21.24 -3.96 -7.60
N HIS A 32 -21.20 -5.28 -7.65
CA HIS A 32 -20.43 -6.10 -6.73
C HIS A 32 -18.95 -6.14 -7.15
N LEU A 33 -18.05 -5.71 -6.26
CA LEU A 33 -16.62 -5.58 -6.52
C LEU A 33 -15.75 -6.36 -5.53
N ASP A 34 -14.65 -6.91 -6.05
CA ASP A 34 -13.46 -7.23 -5.29
C ASP A 34 -12.37 -6.22 -5.68
N LEU A 35 -11.77 -5.53 -4.72
CA LEU A 35 -10.68 -4.59 -4.99
C LEU A 35 -9.32 -5.28 -4.94
N ILE A 36 -8.45 -4.90 -5.86
CA ILE A 36 -7.06 -5.35 -5.92
C ILE A 36 -6.17 -4.12 -5.94
N LEU A 37 -5.45 -3.87 -4.86
CA LEU A 37 -4.68 -2.67 -4.63
C LEU A 37 -3.19 -2.99 -4.68
N SER A 38 -2.49 -2.50 -5.72
CA SER A 38 -1.05 -2.72 -5.84
C SER A 38 -0.28 -1.97 -4.75
N GLY A 39 0.94 -2.39 -4.47
CA GLY A 39 1.90 -1.61 -3.71
C GLY A 39 2.27 -0.33 -4.47
N GLY A 40 2.68 0.73 -3.76
CA GLY A 40 3.03 1.98 -4.41
C GLY A 40 3.69 3.01 -3.49
N ALA A 41 4.29 2.58 -2.40
CA ALA A 41 5.01 3.44 -1.45
C ALA A 41 4.26 4.77 -1.18
N PHE A 42 4.84 5.93 -1.55
CA PHE A 42 4.25 7.24 -1.32
C PHE A 42 3.07 7.59 -2.24
N ASN A 43 2.70 6.72 -3.19
CA ASN A 43 1.43 6.82 -3.91
C ASN A 43 0.23 6.28 -3.12
N ALA A 44 0.44 5.74 -1.92
CA ALA A 44 -0.64 5.40 -0.98
C ALA A 44 -1.63 6.56 -0.76
N ILE A 45 -1.16 7.82 -0.82
CA ILE A 45 -2.02 8.99 -0.66
C ILE A 45 -2.97 9.21 -1.86
N TYR A 46 -2.57 8.83 -3.07
CA TYR A 46 -3.46 8.80 -4.22
C TYR A 46 -4.57 7.76 -4.03
N LEU A 47 -4.21 6.57 -3.50
CA LEU A 47 -5.18 5.52 -3.18
C LEU A 47 -6.23 6.00 -2.16
N VAL A 48 -5.85 6.84 -1.20
CA VAL A 48 -6.80 7.47 -0.27
C VAL A 48 -7.88 8.24 -1.03
N GLY A 49 -7.51 9.00 -2.07
CA GLY A 49 -8.45 9.69 -2.94
C GLY A 49 -9.44 8.76 -3.64
N CYS A 50 -8.93 7.67 -4.23
CA CYS A 50 -9.79 6.64 -4.83
C CYS A 50 -10.77 6.04 -3.81
N LEU A 51 -10.29 5.75 -2.59
CA LEU A 51 -11.11 5.12 -1.56
C LEU A 51 -12.10 6.10 -0.90
N TYR A 52 -11.84 7.39 -0.87
CA TYR A 52 -12.86 8.40 -0.52
C TYR A 52 -14.04 8.35 -1.50
N PHE A 53 -13.73 8.30 -2.80
CA PHE A 53 -14.75 8.18 -3.82
C PHE A 53 -15.55 6.87 -3.71
N PHE A 54 -14.87 5.73 -3.48
CA PHE A 54 -15.55 4.44 -3.32
C PHE A 54 -16.42 4.38 -2.07
N ARG A 55 -15.98 5.00 -0.98
CA ARG A 55 -16.80 5.09 0.26
C ARG A 55 -18.11 5.84 0.00
N GLU A 56 -18.06 6.93 -0.77
CA GLU A 56 -19.29 7.64 -1.16
C GLU A 56 -20.15 6.82 -2.13
N MET A 57 -19.54 6.07 -3.04
CA MET A 57 -20.25 5.12 -3.91
C MET A 57 -20.95 4.01 -3.11
N GLU A 58 -20.30 3.47 -2.06
CA GLU A 58 -20.91 2.49 -1.14
C GLU A 58 -22.05 3.13 -0.33
N SER A 59 -21.89 4.36 0.14
CA SER A 59 -22.93 5.08 0.92
C SER A 59 -24.21 5.34 0.11
N LYS A 60 -24.09 5.39 -1.22
CA LYS A 60 -25.21 5.56 -2.17
C LYS A 60 -25.66 4.23 -2.80
N ASP A 61 -25.23 3.09 -2.26
CA ASP A 61 -25.56 1.74 -2.75
C ASP A 61 -25.23 1.51 -4.25
N LYS A 62 -24.26 2.28 -4.79
CA LYS A 62 -23.84 2.14 -6.19
C LYS A 62 -22.85 1.00 -6.37
N ILE A 63 -21.99 0.74 -5.37
CA ILE A 63 -21.06 -0.38 -5.35
C ILE A 63 -21.14 -1.11 -4.01
N ILE A 64 -20.75 -2.39 -4.01
CA ILE A 64 -20.61 -3.22 -2.82
C ILE A 64 -19.23 -3.88 -2.87
N ILE A 65 -18.34 -3.51 -1.96
CA ILE A 65 -17.00 -4.07 -1.89
C ILE A 65 -16.99 -5.27 -0.95
N HIS A 66 -16.73 -6.46 -1.52
CA HIS A 66 -16.74 -7.71 -0.76
C HIS A 66 -15.37 -8.05 -0.16
N ARG A 67 -14.30 -7.88 -0.94
CA ARG A 67 -12.94 -8.24 -0.54
C ARG A 67 -11.95 -7.22 -1.07
N ILE A 68 -10.85 -7.05 -0.34
CA ILE A 68 -9.76 -6.16 -0.72
C ILE A 68 -8.45 -6.96 -0.64
N SER A 69 -7.77 -7.09 -1.77
CA SER A 69 -6.43 -7.68 -1.83
C SER A 69 -5.37 -6.59 -1.90
N THR A 70 -4.33 -6.70 -1.10
CA THR A 70 -3.31 -5.66 -0.92
C THR A 70 -1.91 -6.23 -0.84
N CYS A 71 -0.93 -5.37 -1.08
CA CYS A 71 0.47 -5.58 -0.70
C CYS A 71 1.13 -4.25 -0.37
N SER A 72 2.20 -4.27 0.44
CA SER A 72 2.98 -3.07 0.76
C SER A 72 2.14 -1.96 1.41
N ALA A 73 2.37 -0.72 1.02
CA ALA A 73 1.71 0.48 1.55
C ALA A 73 0.18 0.46 1.44
N SER A 74 -0.38 -0.17 0.41
CA SER A 74 -1.84 -0.28 0.25
C SER A 74 -2.51 -1.06 1.38
N SER A 75 -1.76 -1.93 2.09
CA SER A 75 -2.28 -2.68 3.24
C SER A 75 -2.64 -1.78 4.42
N PHE A 76 -1.89 -0.70 4.64
CA PHE A 76 -2.24 0.32 5.63
C PHE A 76 -3.53 1.04 5.24
N VAL A 77 -3.59 1.54 4.00
CA VAL A 77 -4.74 2.32 3.53
C VAL A 77 -6.03 1.49 3.58
N ALA A 78 -5.95 0.21 3.17
CA ALA A 78 -7.10 -0.70 3.21
C ALA A 78 -7.59 -1.00 4.65
N LEU A 79 -6.69 -1.09 5.64
CA LEU A 79 -7.08 -1.22 7.04
C LEU A 79 -7.89 0.00 7.49
N PHE A 80 -7.41 1.21 7.18
CA PHE A 80 -8.10 2.45 7.53
C PHE A 80 -9.43 2.61 6.77
N TYR A 81 -9.51 2.14 5.54
CA TYR A 81 -10.76 2.11 4.78
C TYR A 81 -11.81 1.22 5.45
N LEU A 82 -11.46 -0.03 5.75
CA LEU A 82 -12.36 -1.00 6.37
C LEU A 82 -12.79 -0.61 7.79
N THR A 83 -12.01 0.22 8.46
CA THR A 83 -12.33 0.74 9.80
C THR A 83 -12.95 2.13 9.79
N ASN A 84 -13.24 2.70 8.61
CA ASN A 84 -13.78 4.06 8.43
C ASN A 84 -12.90 5.20 8.97
N ASN A 85 -11.58 5.09 8.75
CA ASN A 85 -10.58 6.00 9.32
C ASN A 85 -9.61 6.60 8.30
N LEU A 86 -10.00 6.71 7.03
CA LEU A 86 -9.10 7.20 5.96
C LEU A 86 -8.53 8.58 6.27
N GLU A 87 -9.31 9.47 6.89
CA GLU A 87 -8.89 10.82 7.27
C GLU A 87 -7.70 10.79 8.26
N LEU A 88 -7.69 9.80 9.14
CA LEU A 88 -6.60 9.64 10.12
C LEU A 88 -5.33 9.07 9.49
N PHE A 89 -5.48 8.20 8.50
CA PHE A 89 -4.34 7.77 7.71
C PHE A 89 -3.69 8.97 7.02
N GLU A 90 -4.46 9.77 6.30
CA GLU A 90 -3.99 10.95 5.59
C GLU A 90 -3.31 11.97 6.52
N THR A 91 -4.00 12.37 7.58
CA THR A 91 -3.58 13.52 8.40
C THR A 91 -2.50 13.18 9.41
N LYS A 92 -2.45 11.95 9.93
CA LYS A 92 -1.52 11.55 10.98
C LYS A 92 -0.48 10.53 10.48
N VAL A 93 -0.93 9.37 10.02
CA VAL A 93 -0.03 8.24 9.75
C VAL A 93 0.87 8.52 8.55
N TYR A 94 0.31 8.97 7.44
CA TYR A 94 1.08 9.28 6.24
C TYR A 94 2.09 10.40 6.46
N ASN A 95 1.69 11.47 7.15
CA ASN A 95 2.58 12.59 7.48
C ASN A 95 3.74 12.15 8.41
N MET A 96 3.46 11.23 9.34
CA MET A 96 4.51 10.65 10.20
C MET A 96 5.50 9.83 9.36
N ILE A 97 5.01 8.95 8.47
CA ILE A 97 5.85 8.15 7.57
C ILE A 97 6.79 9.04 6.75
N VAL A 98 6.26 10.10 6.15
CA VAL A 98 7.03 11.03 5.33
C VAL A 98 8.05 11.81 6.15
N ARG A 99 7.66 12.28 7.34
CA ARG A 99 8.58 12.98 8.24
C ARG A 99 9.74 12.07 8.64
N ASN A 100 9.46 10.85 9.04
CA ASN A 100 10.47 9.88 9.45
C ASN A 100 11.45 9.58 8.31
N PHE A 101 10.94 9.36 7.09
CA PHE A 101 11.80 9.14 5.93
C PHE A 101 12.73 10.34 5.65
N LYS A 102 12.21 11.57 5.75
CA LYS A 102 13.02 12.78 5.58
C LYS A 102 14.07 12.96 6.68
N GLN A 103 13.74 12.58 7.91
CA GLN A 103 14.66 12.67 9.05
C GLN A 103 15.75 11.62 8.97
N ASN A 104 15.40 10.38 8.66
CA ASN A 104 16.34 9.27 8.59
C ASN A 104 17.22 9.30 7.34
N LYS A 105 16.76 9.94 6.24
CA LYS A 105 17.44 10.09 4.94
C LYS A 105 17.82 8.80 4.22
N LYS A 106 17.75 7.64 4.87
CA LYS A 106 18.21 6.33 4.37
C LYS A 106 17.11 5.29 4.33
N TYR A 107 16.22 5.30 5.33
CA TYR A 107 15.12 4.35 5.46
C TYR A 107 13.92 5.02 6.12
N ILE A 108 12.73 4.43 5.96
CA ILE A 108 11.47 5.03 6.42
C ILE A 108 11.34 4.94 7.93
N PHE A 109 11.68 3.79 8.54
CA PHE A 109 11.46 3.52 9.94
C PHE A 109 12.73 3.02 10.65
N SER A 110 13.06 3.60 11.79
CA SER A 110 13.79 2.91 12.84
C SER A 110 12.87 1.90 13.56
N ASP A 111 13.42 1.08 14.43
CA ASP A 111 12.62 0.18 15.27
C ASP A 111 11.65 0.96 16.17
N GLU A 112 12.07 2.12 16.68
CA GLU A 112 11.26 3.02 17.52
C GLU A 112 10.16 3.69 16.71
N ASP A 113 10.45 4.15 15.48
CA ASP A 113 9.48 4.76 14.58
C ASP A 113 8.34 3.81 14.25
N ILE A 114 8.66 2.55 13.99
CA ILE A 114 7.64 1.55 13.63
C ILE A 114 6.71 1.27 14.80
N ILE A 115 7.25 1.22 16.03
CA ILE A 115 6.44 1.09 17.24
C ILE A 115 5.54 2.31 17.42
N SER A 116 6.07 3.51 17.26
CA SER A 116 5.32 4.77 17.37
C SER A 116 4.16 4.87 16.38
N VAL A 117 4.39 4.45 15.11
CA VAL A 117 3.33 4.43 14.09
C VAL A 117 2.22 3.44 14.48
N PHE A 118 2.57 2.24 14.94
CA PHE A 118 1.54 1.25 15.29
C PHE A 118 0.79 1.60 16.57
N ASN A 119 1.47 2.20 17.57
CA ASN A 119 0.80 2.74 18.74
C ASN A 119 -0.17 3.87 18.37
N LEU A 120 0.22 4.76 17.45
CA LEU A 120 -0.69 5.80 16.94
C LEU A 120 -1.91 5.20 16.24
N ILE A 121 -1.73 4.14 15.43
CA ILE A 121 -2.84 3.47 14.76
C ILE A 121 -3.76 2.81 15.78
N GLU A 122 -3.20 2.11 16.75
CA GLU A 122 -3.95 1.42 17.81
C GLU A 122 -4.77 2.40 18.65
N THR A 123 -4.14 3.46 19.17
CA THR A 123 -4.81 4.53 19.91
C THR A 123 -5.92 5.19 19.06
N THR A 124 -5.66 5.40 17.78
CA THR A 124 -6.65 5.98 16.87
C THR A 124 -7.88 5.06 16.69
N LEU A 125 -7.67 3.76 16.54
CA LEU A 125 -8.76 2.81 16.33
C LEU A 125 -9.59 2.58 17.60
N TYR A 126 -8.95 2.55 18.76
CA TYR A 126 -9.64 2.31 20.04
C TYR A 126 -10.23 3.59 20.64
N ASP A 127 -9.42 4.63 20.81
CA ASP A 127 -9.81 5.80 21.60
C ASP A 127 -10.68 6.78 20.80
N VAL A 128 -10.34 7.00 19.52
CA VAL A 128 -11.05 8.02 18.70
C VAL A 128 -12.36 7.47 18.17
N ASN A 129 -12.44 6.18 17.85
CA ASN A 129 -13.63 5.59 17.23
C ASN A 129 -14.39 4.65 18.15
N GLY A 130 -13.89 4.38 19.35
CA GLY A 130 -14.50 3.47 20.29
C GLY A 130 -14.62 2.03 19.75
N LEU A 131 -13.80 1.66 18.73
CA LEU A 131 -13.85 0.31 18.18
C LEU A 131 -13.17 -0.67 19.12
N THR A 132 -13.83 -1.77 19.41
CA THR A 132 -13.21 -2.90 20.09
C THR A 132 -12.36 -3.73 19.11
N GLU A 133 -11.38 -4.47 19.62
CA GLU A 133 -10.59 -5.41 18.79
C GLU A 133 -11.49 -6.40 18.04
N TYR A 134 -12.53 -6.88 18.69
CA TYR A 134 -13.52 -7.78 18.08
C TYR A 134 -14.19 -7.15 16.86
N GLU A 135 -14.61 -5.89 16.94
CA GLU A 135 -15.25 -5.17 15.83
C GLU A 135 -14.29 -4.92 14.67
N ILE A 136 -13.02 -4.58 14.98
CA ILE A 136 -11.97 -4.46 13.96
C ILE A 136 -11.78 -5.79 13.25
N LEU A 137 -11.62 -6.88 14.00
CA LEU A 137 -11.43 -8.22 13.42
C LEU A 137 -12.64 -8.67 12.61
N LYS A 138 -13.86 -8.35 13.01
CA LYS A 138 -15.09 -8.62 12.24
C LYS A 138 -15.12 -7.88 10.91
N LYS A 139 -14.63 -6.63 10.87
CA LYS A 139 -14.56 -5.84 9.64
C LYS A 139 -13.45 -6.31 8.69
N VAL A 140 -12.36 -6.87 9.21
CA VAL A 140 -11.13 -7.16 8.47
C VAL A 140 -11.02 -8.64 8.04
N ASN A 141 -11.44 -9.58 8.90
CA ASN A 141 -11.31 -11.02 8.62
C ASN A 141 -12.12 -11.42 7.38
N TYR A 142 -11.45 -12.15 6.47
CA TYR A 142 -11.97 -12.62 5.18
C TYR A 142 -12.39 -11.49 4.21
N LYS A 143 -12.17 -10.21 4.59
CA LYS A 143 -12.31 -9.05 3.71
C LYS A 143 -10.96 -8.52 3.27
N LEU A 144 -9.98 -8.40 4.16
CA LEU A 144 -8.64 -7.93 3.86
C LEU A 144 -7.69 -9.10 3.62
N TYR A 145 -7.11 -9.14 2.44
CA TYR A 145 -6.12 -10.14 2.00
C TYR A 145 -4.78 -9.43 1.84
N ILE A 146 -3.81 -9.75 2.70
CA ILE A 146 -2.47 -9.13 2.67
C ILE A 146 -1.47 -10.13 2.15
N THR A 147 -0.71 -9.73 1.13
CA THR A 147 0.32 -10.56 0.47
C THR A 147 1.71 -10.18 0.93
N TYR A 148 2.55 -11.17 1.25
CA TYR A 148 3.97 -11.02 1.57
C TYR A 148 4.75 -12.28 1.16
N PHE A 149 6.10 -12.19 1.09
CA PHE A 149 6.95 -13.35 0.86
C PHE A 149 7.56 -13.89 2.15
N ASP A 150 7.52 -15.20 2.30
CA ASP A 150 8.28 -15.97 3.31
C ASP A 150 9.52 -16.55 2.61
N ILE A 151 10.65 -15.87 2.76
CA ILE A 151 11.91 -16.22 2.07
C ILE A 151 12.41 -17.60 2.47
N LYS A 152 12.33 -17.96 3.76
CA LYS A 152 12.77 -19.30 4.23
C LYS A 152 11.99 -20.45 3.60
N LYS A 153 10.76 -20.20 3.17
CA LYS A 153 9.91 -21.18 2.50
C LYS A 153 9.87 -21.00 0.98
N CYS A 154 10.58 -20.01 0.44
CA CYS A 154 10.47 -19.57 -0.95
C CYS A 154 9.01 -19.45 -1.41
N LYS A 155 8.13 -18.88 -0.57
CA LYS A 155 6.71 -18.94 -0.77
C LYS A 155 6.05 -17.56 -0.60
N ARG A 156 5.22 -17.21 -1.57
CA ARG A 156 4.25 -16.13 -1.42
C ARG A 156 3.12 -16.55 -0.47
N VAL A 157 2.81 -15.70 0.49
CA VAL A 157 1.77 -15.94 1.49
C VAL A 157 0.68 -14.89 1.34
N VAL A 158 -0.58 -15.34 1.29
CA VAL A 158 -1.76 -14.48 1.31
C VAL A 158 -2.49 -14.72 2.61
N LYS A 159 -2.48 -13.73 3.50
CA LYS A 159 -3.14 -13.83 4.81
C LYS A 159 -4.47 -13.09 4.79
N LYS A 160 -5.52 -13.77 5.27
CA LYS A 160 -6.91 -13.28 5.28
C LYS A 160 -7.65 -13.49 6.60
N LYS A 161 -7.01 -14.15 7.57
CA LYS A 161 -7.56 -14.40 8.90
C LYS A 161 -6.55 -13.93 9.95
N TYR A 162 -6.98 -13.06 10.82
CA TYR A 162 -6.17 -12.41 11.86
C TYR A 162 -6.72 -12.75 13.22
N ARG A 163 -5.83 -12.95 14.19
CA ARG A 163 -6.16 -13.34 15.56
C ARG A 163 -6.33 -12.14 16.48
N SER A 164 -5.65 -11.04 16.16
CA SER A 164 -5.62 -9.80 16.94
C SER A 164 -5.24 -8.62 16.03
N LEU A 165 -5.42 -7.40 16.53
CA LEU A 165 -4.93 -6.20 15.87
C LEU A 165 -3.40 -6.23 15.68
N HIS A 166 -2.68 -6.73 16.71
CA HIS A 166 -1.24 -6.96 16.60
C HIS A 166 -0.88 -7.93 15.46
N ASP A 167 -1.66 -8.97 15.22
CA ASP A 167 -1.43 -9.91 14.12
C ASP A 167 -1.66 -9.27 12.73
N ILE A 168 -2.59 -8.30 12.64
CA ILE A 168 -2.76 -7.47 11.44
C ILE A 168 -1.51 -6.62 11.22
N PHE A 169 -1.03 -5.91 12.25
CA PHE A 169 0.15 -5.07 12.18
C PHE A 169 1.41 -5.84 11.80
N GLU A 170 1.64 -7.00 12.41
CA GLU A 170 2.74 -7.88 12.04
C GLU A 170 2.67 -8.35 10.58
N THR A 171 1.46 -8.54 10.07
CA THR A 171 1.26 -8.93 8.66
C THR A 171 1.53 -7.75 7.73
N ILE A 172 1.10 -6.55 8.09
CA ILE A 172 1.40 -5.32 7.34
C ILE A 172 2.91 -5.06 7.31
N LYS A 173 3.62 -5.18 8.45
CA LYS A 173 5.08 -5.04 8.52
C LYS A 173 5.80 -6.00 7.57
N LYS A 174 5.36 -7.26 7.49
CA LYS A 174 5.91 -8.25 6.55
C LYS A 174 5.66 -7.84 5.10
N SER A 175 4.44 -7.36 4.81
CA SER A 175 4.01 -6.97 3.47
C SER A 175 4.64 -5.67 2.97
N ALA A 176 4.95 -4.75 3.86
CA ALA A 176 5.51 -3.44 3.52
C ALA A 176 7.05 -3.38 3.66
N HIS A 177 7.70 -4.51 3.95
CA HIS A 177 9.15 -4.53 4.13
C HIS A 177 9.89 -4.64 2.80
N ILE A 178 10.31 -3.51 2.28
CA ILE A 178 11.25 -3.43 1.16
C ILE A 178 12.67 -3.39 1.74
N PRO A 179 13.57 -4.32 1.32
CA PRO A 179 14.93 -4.38 1.82
C PRO A 179 15.63 -3.02 1.83
N PHE A 180 16.20 -2.64 2.95
CA PHE A 180 16.94 -1.39 3.21
C PHE A 180 16.14 -0.09 3.03
N ILE A 181 14.95 -0.11 2.43
CA ILE A 181 14.10 1.09 2.27
C ILE A 181 13.18 1.27 3.46
N THR A 182 12.43 0.24 3.82
CA THR A 182 11.47 0.36 4.93
C THR A 182 12.19 0.43 6.26
N MET A 183 13.16 -0.43 6.47
CA MET A 183 14.02 -0.48 7.66
C MET A 183 15.45 -0.75 7.24
N ASN A 184 16.44 -0.44 8.12
CA ASN A 184 17.85 -0.71 7.86
C ASN A 184 18.20 -2.20 7.98
N CYS A 185 17.41 -3.07 7.41
CA CYS A 185 17.68 -4.50 7.36
C CYS A 185 17.21 -5.09 6.02
N MET A 186 17.82 -6.22 5.63
CA MET A 186 17.49 -6.88 4.39
C MET A 186 16.12 -7.56 4.44
N LEU A 187 15.83 -8.27 5.53
CA LEU A 187 14.60 -9.01 5.70
C LEU A 187 13.98 -8.70 7.06
N TYR A 188 12.68 -8.49 7.09
CA TYR A 188 11.95 -8.37 8.34
C TYR A 188 12.03 -9.68 9.13
N ARG A 189 12.54 -9.62 10.37
CA ARG A 189 12.81 -10.79 11.22
C ARG A 189 13.66 -11.87 10.53
N ASN A 190 14.61 -11.48 9.69
CA ASN A 190 15.46 -12.39 8.91
C ASN A 190 14.69 -13.44 8.08
N ARG A 191 13.48 -13.10 7.63
CA ARG A 191 12.61 -14.08 6.98
C ARG A 191 11.64 -13.50 5.96
N TYR A 192 11.07 -12.31 6.18
CA TYR A 192 9.95 -11.81 5.41
C TYR A 192 10.32 -10.58 4.60
N MET A 193 9.66 -10.41 3.46
CA MET A 193 9.76 -9.22 2.63
C MET A 193 8.43 -8.88 1.97
N ASP A 194 8.37 -7.70 1.34
CA ASP A 194 7.22 -7.16 0.61
C ASP A 194 6.62 -8.19 -0.36
N GLY A 195 5.30 -8.15 -0.47
CA GLY A 195 4.56 -9.01 -1.39
C GLY A 195 4.67 -8.64 -2.85
N TRP A 196 5.18 -7.43 -3.16
CA TRP A 196 5.35 -6.81 -4.49
C TRP A 196 4.06 -6.68 -5.28
N GLN A 197 3.23 -7.73 -5.27
CA GLN A 197 1.99 -7.80 -6.01
C GLN A 197 0.85 -8.31 -5.14
N PRO A 198 -0.35 -7.72 -5.23
CA PRO A 198 -1.52 -8.21 -4.54
C PRO A 198 -1.99 -9.55 -5.13
N PHE A 199 -2.76 -10.28 -4.36
CA PHE A 199 -3.39 -11.52 -4.80
C PHE A 199 -4.57 -11.21 -5.74
N ILE A 200 -4.62 -11.82 -6.91
CA ILE A 200 -5.77 -11.77 -7.80
C ILE A 200 -6.71 -12.92 -7.42
N PHE A 201 -7.98 -12.60 -7.19
CA PHE A 201 -8.96 -13.61 -6.79
C PHE A 201 -9.30 -14.53 -7.96
N THR A 202 -9.42 -15.81 -7.69
CA THR A 202 -9.84 -16.83 -8.66
C THR A 202 -11.28 -17.26 -8.39
N GLY A 203 -12.03 -17.64 -9.44
CA GLY A 203 -13.34 -18.25 -9.28
C GLY A 203 -14.49 -17.31 -8.88
N THR A 204 -14.46 -16.04 -9.30
CA THR A 204 -15.51 -15.05 -8.99
C THR A 204 -16.24 -14.59 -10.25
N ASN A 205 -17.05 -15.46 -10.83
CA ASN A 205 -17.79 -15.11 -12.07
C ASN A 205 -18.89 -14.05 -11.85
N GLU A 206 -19.34 -13.84 -10.60
CA GLU A 206 -20.43 -12.92 -10.27
C GLU A 206 -19.95 -11.52 -9.83
N ARG A 207 -18.67 -11.33 -9.57
CA ARG A 207 -18.10 -10.07 -9.08
C ARG A 207 -17.02 -9.55 -9.99
N LYS A 208 -17.07 -8.28 -10.33
CA LYS A 208 -15.99 -7.66 -11.07
C LYS A 208 -14.79 -7.43 -10.14
N GLN A 209 -13.60 -7.63 -10.65
CA GLN A 209 -12.35 -7.37 -9.91
C GLN A 209 -11.74 -6.08 -10.44
N LEU A 210 -11.73 -5.04 -9.59
CA LEU A 210 -11.16 -3.74 -9.93
C LEU A 210 -9.71 -3.66 -9.43
N PHE A 211 -8.78 -3.52 -10.38
CA PHE A 211 -7.36 -3.37 -10.09
C PHE A 211 -6.97 -1.89 -10.06
N ILE A 212 -6.33 -1.45 -8.99
CA ILE A 212 -5.74 -0.12 -8.86
C ILE A 212 -4.22 -0.27 -8.86
N ASP A 213 -3.59 0.16 -9.96
CA ASP A 213 -2.14 0.09 -10.14
C ASP A 213 -1.47 1.41 -9.70
N LEU A 214 -0.83 1.39 -8.53
CA LEU A 214 -0.08 2.53 -8.00
C LEU A 214 1.32 2.69 -8.63
N LEU A 215 1.73 1.75 -9.48
CA LEU A 215 3.02 1.72 -10.20
C LEU A 215 2.87 1.96 -11.69
N GLY A 216 1.77 2.58 -12.12
CA GLY A 216 1.54 2.98 -13.51
C GLY A 216 2.70 3.81 -14.08
N ARG A 217 2.95 3.73 -15.41
CA ARG A 217 4.09 4.38 -16.08
C ARG A 217 4.23 5.86 -15.74
N ASP A 218 3.10 6.57 -15.62
CA ASP A 218 3.07 8.02 -15.41
C ASP A 218 3.38 8.43 -13.97
N LYS A 219 3.32 7.49 -13.03
CA LYS A 219 3.33 7.78 -11.59
C LYS A 219 4.43 7.05 -10.81
N ILE A 220 5.24 6.24 -11.51
CA ILE A 220 6.34 5.51 -10.87
C ILE A 220 7.36 6.47 -10.20
N LYS A 221 7.58 7.64 -10.79
CA LYS A 221 8.43 8.69 -10.21
C LYS A 221 7.85 9.22 -8.89
N ASP A 222 6.53 9.35 -8.82
CA ASP A 222 5.83 9.87 -7.63
C ASP A 222 5.78 8.86 -6.48
N CYS A 223 6.07 7.58 -6.74
CA CYS A 223 6.18 6.55 -5.69
C CYS A 223 7.34 6.82 -4.74
N ILE A 224 8.41 7.45 -5.22
CA ILE A 224 9.68 7.56 -4.50
C ILE A 224 10.00 9.03 -4.19
N VAL A 225 9.58 9.98 -5.06
CA VAL A 225 9.96 11.39 -4.97
C VAL A 225 9.08 12.15 -3.98
N LEU A 226 9.69 12.69 -2.93
CA LEU A 226 9.04 13.49 -1.87
C LEU A 226 9.26 15.01 -2.01
N LYS A 227 9.83 15.47 -3.10
CA LYS A 227 10.07 16.91 -3.32
C LYS A 227 8.72 17.67 -3.34
N ASN A 228 8.63 18.75 -2.55
CA ASN A 228 7.43 19.60 -2.40
C ASN A 228 6.17 18.87 -1.88
N HIS A 229 6.32 18.07 -0.88
CA HIS A 229 5.37 17.11 -0.35
C HIS A 229 3.96 17.65 -0.04
N ASN A 230 3.84 18.76 0.71
CA ASN A 230 2.53 19.17 1.25
C ASN A 230 1.52 19.64 0.17
N LYS A 231 1.98 20.33 -0.87
CA LYS A 231 1.10 20.75 -1.98
C LYS A 231 0.74 19.57 -2.87
N LYS A 232 1.70 18.67 -3.12
CA LYS A 232 1.49 17.50 -3.97
C LYS A 232 0.60 16.41 -3.36
N ASN A 233 0.40 16.38 -2.05
CA ASN A 233 -0.48 15.38 -1.41
C ASN A 233 -1.94 15.62 -1.77
N MET A 234 -2.41 16.85 -1.62
CA MET A 234 -3.78 17.20 -1.99
C MET A 234 -4.01 16.97 -3.49
N ASP A 235 -3.05 17.34 -4.34
CA ASP A 235 -3.13 17.07 -5.78
C ASP A 235 -3.24 15.56 -6.07
N LYS A 236 -2.49 14.72 -5.35
CA LYS A 236 -2.59 13.26 -5.49
C LYS A 236 -3.95 12.71 -5.04
N ILE A 237 -4.51 13.22 -3.94
CA ILE A 237 -5.85 12.83 -3.48
C ILE A 237 -6.90 13.22 -4.53
N ILE A 238 -6.87 14.46 -5.00
CA ILE A 238 -7.79 14.96 -6.03
C ILE A 238 -7.67 14.12 -7.31
N ASN A 239 -6.44 13.81 -7.75
CA ASN A 239 -6.22 12.94 -8.91
C ASN A 239 -6.81 11.54 -8.69
N GLY A 240 -6.67 10.97 -7.47
CA GLY A 240 -7.29 9.69 -7.14
C GLY A 240 -8.81 9.71 -7.22
N ILE A 241 -9.44 10.78 -6.71
CA ILE A 241 -10.88 11.00 -6.81
C ILE A 241 -11.31 11.13 -8.28
N HIS A 242 -10.61 11.96 -9.04
CA HIS A 242 -10.93 12.22 -10.45
C HIS A 242 -10.78 10.98 -11.31
N ASP A 243 -9.70 10.23 -11.15
CA ASP A 243 -9.47 9.01 -11.92
C ASP A 243 -10.52 7.93 -11.60
N ALA A 244 -10.88 7.78 -10.31
CA ALA A 244 -11.96 6.87 -9.90
C ALA A 244 -13.32 7.32 -10.48
N TYR A 245 -13.64 8.61 -10.43
CA TYR A 245 -14.84 9.16 -11.05
C TYR A 245 -14.88 8.90 -12.55
N SER A 246 -13.81 9.25 -13.26
CA SER A 246 -13.72 9.10 -14.73
C SER A 246 -13.90 7.65 -15.15
N PHE A 247 -13.33 6.71 -14.39
CA PHE A 247 -13.49 5.28 -14.62
C PHE A 247 -14.96 4.84 -14.54
N PHE A 248 -15.68 5.20 -13.49
CA PHE A 248 -17.08 4.81 -13.32
C PHE A 248 -18.04 5.61 -14.20
N TYR A 249 -17.75 6.88 -14.47
CA TYR A 249 -18.56 7.73 -15.35
C TYR A 249 -18.58 7.21 -16.80
N GLN A 250 -17.48 6.61 -17.26
CA GLN A 250 -17.33 6.03 -18.59
C GLN A 250 -17.58 4.50 -18.63
N ASP A 251 -18.26 3.97 -17.62
CA ASP A 251 -18.63 2.55 -17.52
C ASP A 251 -17.44 1.59 -17.65
N GLY A 252 -16.33 1.95 -17.05
CA GLY A 252 -15.10 1.16 -17.06
C GLY A 252 -14.34 1.14 -18.40
N LYS A 253 -14.75 1.92 -19.38
CA LYS A 253 -14.10 2.02 -20.70
C LYS A 253 -12.91 2.97 -20.70
N TYR A 254 -12.80 3.80 -19.68
CA TYR A 254 -11.68 4.72 -19.52
C TYR A 254 -10.57 4.00 -18.77
N GLU A 255 -9.56 3.57 -19.50
CA GLU A 255 -8.30 3.14 -18.90
C GLU A 255 -7.59 4.39 -18.38
N THR A 256 -7.85 4.74 -17.12
CA THR A 256 -6.85 5.54 -16.42
C THR A 256 -5.64 4.65 -16.21
N ALA A 257 -4.43 5.22 -16.18
CA ALA A 257 -3.21 4.46 -15.92
C ALA A 257 -3.26 3.65 -14.59
N MET A 258 -4.31 3.82 -13.77
CA MET A 258 -4.40 3.34 -12.42
C MET A 258 -5.64 2.50 -12.07
N CYS A 259 -6.72 2.47 -12.89
CA CYS A 259 -7.91 1.66 -12.65
C CYS A 259 -8.31 0.87 -13.89
N CYS A 260 -8.49 -0.42 -13.75
CA CYS A 260 -9.05 -1.28 -14.78
C CYS A 260 -9.76 -2.50 -14.18
N TYR A 261 -10.72 -3.07 -14.87
CA TYR A 261 -11.19 -4.39 -14.51
C TYR A 261 -10.17 -5.46 -14.93
N ILE A 262 -10.00 -6.48 -14.09
CA ILE A 262 -9.09 -7.60 -14.43
C ILE A 262 -9.56 -8.35 -15.69
N SER A 263 -10.88 -8.42 -15.92
CA SER A 263 -11.43 -8.99 -17.17
C SER A 263 -10.92 -8.27 -18.43
N ASP A 264 -10.64 -6.97 -18.31
CA ASP A 264 -10.25 -6.11 -19.42
C ASP A 264 -8.71 -5.88 -19.46
N TYR A 265 -8.00 -6.71 -18.71
CA TYR A 265 -6.54 -6.63 -18.58
C TYR A 265 -5.89 -7.02 -19.93
N GLY A 266 -5.48 -6.03 -20.67
CA GLY A 266 -4.82 -6.21 -21.97
C GLY A 266 -3.51 -7.00 -21.87
N VAL A 267 -3.05 -7.51 -23.01
CA VAL A 267 -1.82 -8.33 -23.10
C VAL A 267 -0.62 -7.64 -22.46
N ALA A 268 -0.45 -6.32 -22.70
CA ALA A 268 0.66 -5.55 -22.13
C ALA A 268 0.61 -5.48 -20.60
N SER A 269 -0.58 -5.29 -20.02
CA SER A 269 -0.79 -5.26 -18.58
C SER A 269 -0.58 -6.64 -17.96
N SER A 270 -1.03 -7.69 -18.63
CA SER A 270 -0.78 -9.08 -18.21
C SER A 270 0.72 -9.40 -18.23
N ILE A 271 1.44 -9.03 -19.29
CA ILE A 271 2.90 -9.20 -19.38
C ILE A 271 3.59 -8.44 -18.25
N LYS A 272 3.21 -7.18 -17.99
CA LYS A 272 3.76 -6.40 -16.88
C LYS A 272 3.53 -7.11 -15.53
N TYR A 273 2.31 -7.56 -15.27
CA TYR A 273 1.97 -8.27 -14.04
C TYR A 273 2.82 -9.54 -13.86
N TYR A 274 2.87 -10.41 -14.87
CA TYR A 274 3.62 -11.65 -14.79
C TYR A 274 5.13 -11.44 -14.77
N SER A 275 5.65 -10.40 -15.44
CA SER A 275 7.07 -10.04 -15.36
C SER A 275 7.48 -9.59 -13.96
N LEU A 276 6.67 -8.73 -13.32
CA LEU A 276 6.89 -8.32 -11.93
C LEU A 276 6.75 -9.50 -10.95
N TYR A 277 5.82 -10.42 -11.23
CA TYR A 277 5.65 -11.63 -10.45
C TYR A 277 6.88 -12.55 -10.57
N ALA A 278 7.39 -12.81 -11.79
CA ALA A 278 8.59 -13.57 -12.02
C ALA A 278 9.84 -12.92 -11.37
N PHE A 279 9.96 -11.59 -11.50
CA PHE A 279 11.04 -10.84 -10.86
C PHE A 279 11.00 -10.97 -9.33
N SER A 280 9.81 -10.91 -8.72
CA SER A 280 9.68 -11.09 -7.27
C SER A 280 10.09 -12.47 -6.79
N TYR A 281 9.84 -13.52 -7.59
CA TYR A 281 10.33 -14.88 -7.29
C TYR A 281 11.84 -15.01 -7.48
N MET A 282 12.42 -14.45 -8.54
CA MET A 282 13.86 -14.43 -8.72
C MET A 282 14.57 -13.73 -7.55
N LEU A 283 14.04 -12.58 -7.13
CA LEU A 283 14.55 -11.87 -5.96
C LEU A 283 14.40 -12.71 -4.68
N CYS A 284 13.26 -13.40 -4.52
CA CYS A 284 13.05 -14.32 -3.39
C CYS A 284 14.09 -15.44 -3.37
N ILE A 285 14.38 -16.08 -4.51
CA ILE A 285 15.40 -17.13 -4.63
C ILE A 285 16.79 -16.55 -4.31
N PHE A 286 17.12 -15.39 -4.87
CA PHE A 286 18.40 -14.72 -4.60
C PHE A 286 18.57 -14.43 -3.10
N LEU A 287 17.56 -13.86 -2.45
CA LEU A 287 17.60 -13.59 -1.02
C LEU A 287 17.61 -14.86 -0.17
N TYR A 288 16.95 -15.93 -0.61
CA TYR A 288 17.01 -17.23 0.04
C TYR A 288 18.43 -17.80 0.01
N LEU A 289 19.07 -17.79 -1.16
CA LEU A 289 20.47 -18.24 -1.31
C LEU A 289 21.41 -17.38 -0.47
N TYR A 290 21.21 -16.05 -0.47
CA TYR A 290 21.96 -15.15 0.38
C TYR A 290 21.84 -15.54 1.86
N VAL A 291 20.62 -15.70 2.40
CA VAL A 291 20.41 -16.12 3.80
C VAL A 291 21.04 -17.48 4.07
N PHE A 292 20.90 -18.42 3.14
CA PHE A 292 21.47 -19.76 3.25
C PHE A 292 23.01 -19.71 3.35
N PHE A 293 23.68 -18.98 2.47
CA PHE A 293 25.15 -18.87 2.49
C PHE A 293 25.67 -18.13 3.73
N PHE A 294 24.91 -17.16 4.27
CA PHE A 294 25.31 -16.48 5.49
C PHE A 294 25.05 -17.26 6.78
N GLN A 295 24.25 -18.31 6.74
CA GLN A 295 24.02 -19.22 7.88
C GLN A 295 25.02 -20.37 7.94
N ILE A 296 25.84 -20.57 6.89
CA ILE A 296 26.89 -21.59 6.89
C ILE A 296 28.09 -21.08 7.71
N PRO A 297 28.55 -21.81 8.73
CA PRO A 297 29.76 -21.45 9.47
C PRO A 297 30.96 -21.33 8.54
N SER A 298 31.71 -20.30 8.71
CA SER A 298 32.75 -19.77 7.82
C SER A 298 33.97 -20.64 7.64
N HIS A 299 33.94 -21.65 6.78
CA HIS A 299 35.16 -22.22 6.23
C HIS A 299 35.58 -21.62 4.87
N ASN A 300 34.78 -20.70 4.27
CA ASN A 300 35.14 -19.99 3.04
C ASN A 300 34.95 -18.47 3.23
N ILE A 301 35.82 -17.87 4.00
CA ILE A 301 35.79 -16.44 4.38
C ILE A 301 35.80 -15.49 3.17
N MET A 302 36.46 -15.85 2.08
CA MET A 302 36.69 -14.97 0.93
C MET A 302 35.41 -14.71 0.10
N ASN A 303 34.59 -15.75 -0.12
CA ASN A 303 33.34 -15.59 -0.86
C ASN A 303 32.29 -14.80 -0.06
N ILE A 304 32.25 -14.98 1.24
CA ILE A 304 31.36 -14.25 2.15
C ILE A 304 31.76 -12.77 2.21
N TYR A 305 33.05 -12.47 2.24
CA TYR A 305 33.56 -11.09 2.24
C TYR A 305 33.18 -10.37 0.95
N PHE A 306 33.39 -10.98 -0.23
CA PHE A 306 33.07 -10.38 -1.52
C PHE A 306 31.55 -10.07 -1.65
N ILE A 307 30.69 -11.00 -1.25
CA ILE A 307 29.22 -10.80 -1.24
C ILE A 307 28.85 -9.67 -0.29
N ARG A 308 29.46 -9.60 0.90
CA ARG A 308 29.22 -8.56 1.88
C ARG A 308 29.61 -7.17 1.38
N VAL A 309 30.77 -7.06 0.76
CA VAL A 309 31.26 -5.81 0.16
C VAL A 309 30.38 -5.38 -1.01
N SER A 310 29.96 -6.33 -1.87
CA SER A 310 29.06 -6.04 -2.99
C SER A 310 27.69 -5.55 -2.52
N LEU A 311 27.15 -6.11 -1.45
CA LEU A 311 25.87 -5.67 -0.88
C LEU A 311 25.97 -4.32 -0.17
N GLU A 312 27.05 -4.04 0.53
CA GLU A 312 27.30 -2.70 1.11
C GLU A 312 27.45 -1.66 0.00
N PHE A 313 28.10 -2.01 -1.12
CA PHE A 313 28.20 -1.13 -2.28
C PHE A 313 26.82 -0.84 -2.89
N VAL A 314 25.99 -1.86 -3.14
CA VAL A 314 24.62 -1.70 -3.65
C VAL A 314 23.77 -0.89 -2.69
N LYS A 315 23.85 -1.15 -1.40
CA LYS A 315 23.18 -0.40 -0.36
C LYS A 315 23.56 1.09 -0.36
N ASN A 316 24.87 1.38 -0.42
CA ASN A 316 25.37 2.75 -0.45
C ASN A 316 24.99 3.48 -1.74
N ALA A 317 25.09 2.83 -2.90
CA ALA A 317 24.63 3.38 -4.17
C ALA A 317 23.13 3.70 -4.14
N PHE A 318 22.34 2.83 -3.53
CA PHE A 318 20.90 3.02 -3.36
C PHE A 318 20.58 4.20 -2.40
N TYR A 319 21.31 4.35 -1.31
CA TYR A 319 21.15 5.47 -0.40
C TYR A 319 21.54 6.81 -1.05
N HIS A 320 22.61 6.84 -1.86
CA HIS A 320 22.95 8.01 -2.66
C HIS A 320 21.86 8.35 -3.67
N PHE A 321 21.26 7.36 -4.31
CA PHE A 321 20.14 7.59 -5.20
C PHE A 321 18.94 8.21 -4.47
N ILE A 322 18.57 7.67 -3.30
CA ILE A 322 17.48 8.22 -2.48
C ILE A 322 17.78 9.67 -2.06
N GLU A 323 18.95 9.93 -1.54
CA GLU A 323 19.35 11.26 -1.07
C GLU A 323 19.33 12.30 -2.19
N TYR A 324 19.82 11.95 -3.37
CA TYR A 324 19.95 12.86 -4.49
C TYR A 324 18.65 13.07 -5.29
N TYR A 325 17.88 12.01 -5.52
CA TYR A 325 16.71 12.04 -6.41
C TYR A 325 15.37 12.08 -5.69
N CYS A 326 15.26 11.58 -4.47
CA CYS A 326 13.98 11.39 -3.78
C CYS A 326 13.73 12.43 -2.68
N LEU A 327 14.76 12.89 -2.01
CA LEU A 327 14.70 13.90 -0.96
C LEU A 327 15.02 15.29 -1.48
#